data_1b59531cfad38f944ae6fc9825bf7b38
#
_entry.id   1b59531cfad38f944ae6fc9825bf7b38
#
_cell.length_a   1.000
_cell.length_b   1.000
_cell.length_c   1.000
_cell.angle_alpha   90.00
_cell.angle_beta   90.00
_cell.angle_gamma   90.00
#
_symmetry.space_group_name_H-M   'P 1'
#
loop_
_entity.id
_entity.type
_entity.pdbx_description
1 polymer ?
#
loop_
_entity_poly.entity_id
_entity_poly.type
_entity_poly.pdbx_seq_one_letter_code
_entity_poly.pdbx_strand_id
1 'polypeptide(L)'
;YLDTGAMYRVVGLQVERAGLDLEAEGAREDLVQLLAGLDMTLAPGEEGKDTRAFLNGEDVSDAIRTPEMAMVASRVSAQAAVRNKLTEMQRTIGKNGEIVAEGHDMGTIVFPNAMHKVFLDASPEERAQRRQKQLAENGQKVEFQEILAQIQKRDRADSSRSLAPLQPAEDAVIIDSSEMNIDEVVSFMLAAINEK
;
A
#
# COMPACT_ATOMS: atom_id res chain seq x y z
N TYR A 1 1.58 13.88 -1.83
CA TYR A 1 1.72 12.57 -1.21
C TYR A 1 0.95 11.51 -2.00
N LEU A 2 1.54 10.35 -2.23
CA LEU A 2 0.96 9.24 -2.98
C LEU A 2 0.87 7.98 -2.09
N ASP A 3 -0.34 7.67 -1.65
CA ASP A 3 -0.70 6.42 -0.96
C ASP A 3 -0.97 5.33 -2.02
N THR A 4 0.06 4.55 -2.35
CA THR A 4 -0.13 3.48 -3.34
C THR A 4 -0.92 2.29 -2.77
N GLY A 5 -0.90 2.09 -1.46
CA GLY A 5 -1.71 1.10 -0.79
C GLY A 5 -3.21 1.33 -1.01
N ALA A 6 -3.65 2.60 -0.96
CA ALA A 6 -5.03 2.96 -1.31
C ALA A 6 -5.37 2.60 -2.75
N MET A 7 -4.46 2.79 -3.72
CA MET A 7 -4.69 2.41 -5.12
C MET A 7 -4.96 0.91 -5.28
N TYR A 8 -4.16 0.04 -4.65
CA TYR A 8 -4.40 -1.40 -4.68
C TYR A 8 -5.71 -1.79 -4.00
N ARG A 9 -6.10 -1.10 -2.93
CA ARG A 9 -7.38 -1.32 -2.25
C ARG A 9 -8.57 -0.89 -3.10
N VAL A 10 -8.48 0.20 -3.86
CA VAL A 10 -9.52 0.63 -4.81
C VAL A 10 -9.70 -0.42 -5.91
N VAL A 11 -8.61 -0.95 -6.48
CA VAL A 11 -8.70 -2.06 -7.44
C VAL A 11 -9.33 -3.30 -6.79
N GLY A 12 -8.94 -3.61 -5.55
CA GLY A 12 -9.54 -4.71 -4.80
C GLY A 12 -11.06 -4.56 -4.65
N LEU A 13 -11.51 -3.36 -4.27
CA LEU A 13 -12.93 -3.05 -4.15
C LEU A 13 -13.67 -3.20 -5.48
N GLN A 14 -13.05 -2.76 -6.58
CA GLN A 14 -13.63 -2.90 -7.92
C GLN A 14 -13.76 -4.37 -8.34
N VAL A 15 -12.74 -5.19 -8.05
CA VAL A 15 -12.75 -6.65 -8.30
C VAL A 15 -13.88 -7.32 -7.50
N GLU A 16 -14.03 -6.99 -6.22
CA GLU A 16 -15.11 -7.54 -5.38
C GLU A 16 -16.50 -7.10 -5.87
N ARG A 17 -16.67 -5.81 -6.20
CA ARG A 17 -17.95 -5.30 -6.73
C ARG A 17 -18.35 -5.94 -8.05
N ALA A 18 -17.35 -6.29 -8.88
CA ALA A 18 -17.56 -7.02 -10.13
C ALA A 18 -17.83 -8.53 -9.92
N GLY A 19 -17.66 -9.05 -8.71
CA GLY A 19 -17.77 -10.48 -8.42
C GLY A 19 -16.71 -11.32 -9.16
N LEU A 20 -15.55 -10.72 -9.51
CA LEU A 20 -14.53 -11.40 -10.29
C LEU A 20 -13.71 -12.34 -9.40
N ASP A 21 -13.78 -13.64 -9.70
CA ASP A 21 -12.91 -14.65 -9.09
C ASP A 21 -11.57 -14.70 -9.84
N LEU A 22 -10.50 -14.24 -9.19
CA LEU A 22 -9.16 -14.16 -9.79
C LEU A 22 -8.50 -15.53 -10.06
N GLU A 23 -9.07 -16.61 -9.54
CA GLU A 23 -8.58 -17.98 -9.75
C GLU A 23 -9.37 -18.71 -10.86
N ALA A 24 -10.45 -18.11 -11.36
CA ALA A 24 -11.28 -18.71 -12.40
C ALA A 24 -10.58 -18.72 -13.76
N GLU A 25 -10.98 -19.65 -14.62
CA GLU A 25 -10.59 -19.67 -16.04
C GLU A 25 -11.09 -18.39 -16.74
N GLY A 26 -10.21 -17.71 -17.48
CA GLY A 26 -10.54 -16.43 -18.14
C GLY A 26 -10.43 -15.18 -17.24
N ALA A 27 -10.21 -15.35 -15.94
CA ALA A 27 -10.11 -14.23 -14.97
C ALA A 27 -9.10 -13.16 -15.37
N ARG A 28 -8.05 -13.53 -16.09
CA ARG A 28 -7.03 -12.58 -16.56
C ARG A 28 -7.59 -11.59 -17.58
N GLU A 29 -8.36 -12.07 -18.54
CA GLU A 29 -9.00 -11.28 -19.59
C GLU A 29 -10.03 -10.34 -18.97
N ASP A 30 -10.87 -10.85 -18.08
CA ASP A 30 -11.88 -10.07 -17.36
C ASP A 30 -11.24 -9.00 -16.48
N LEU A 31 -10.14 -9.33 -15.79
CA LEU A 31 -9.37 -8.38 -15.00
C LEU A 31 -8.77 -7.26 -15.88
N VAL A 32 -8.22 -7.59 -17.05
CA VAL A 32 -7.69 -6.59 -17.99
C VAL A 32 -8.80 -5.66 -18.48
N GLN A 33 -9.97 -6.16 -18.78
CA GLN A 33 -11.13 -5.33 -19.15
C GLN A 33 -11.58 -4.42 -18.01
N LEU A 34 -11.65 -4.96 -16.79
CA LEU A 34 -11.97 -4.20 -15.59
C LEU A 34 -10.99 -3.03 -15.38
N LEU A 35 -9.68 -3.30 -15.53
CA LEU A 35 -8.61 -2.31 -15.38
C LEU A 35 -8.59 -1.27 -16.52
N ALA A 36 -9.05 -1.62 -17.71
CA ALA A 36 -9.16 -0.67 -18.81
C ALA A 36 -10.20 0.42 -18.52
N GLY A 37 -11.29 0.07 -17.84
CA GLY A 37 -12.33 1.00 -17.38
C GLY A 37 -12.08 1.62 -16.01
N LEU A 38 -10.89 1.45 -15.42
CA LEU A 38 -10.60 1.97 -14.09
C LEU A 38 -10.53 3.49 -14.08
N ASP A 39 -11.53 4.12 -13.49
CA ASP A 39 -11.54 5.54 -13.15
C ASP A 39 -11.33 5.70 -11.65
N MET A 40 -10.08 5.99 -11.28
CA MET A 40 -9.66 6.15 -9.89
C MET A 40 -8.91 7.44 -9.71
N THR A 41 -9.28 8.19 -8.67
CA THR A 41 -8.55 9.39 -8.25
C THR A 41 -8.24 9.35 -6.76
N LEU A 42 -7.10 9.93 -6.39
CA LEU A 42 -6.72 10.18 -5.01
C LEU A 42 -6.73 11.69 -4.77
N ALA A 43 -7.20 12.11 -3.61
CA ALA A 43 -7.18 13.49 -3.19
C ALA A 43 -6.60 13.61 -1.76
N PRO A 44 -5.97 14.74 -1.41
CA PRO A 44 -5.54 14.97 -0.03
C PRO A 44 -6.73 14.82 0.92
N GLY A 45 -6.50 14.17 2.07
CA GLY A 45 -7.42 14.24 3.18
C GLY A 45 -7.42 15.61 3.84
N GLU A 46 -8.34 15.86 4.75
CA GLU A 46 -8.26 17.00 5.66
C GLU A 46 -7.01 16.87 6.53
N GLU A 47 -6.58 17.97 7.15
CA GLU A 47 -5.39 17.97 8.02
C GLU A 47 -5.48 16.86 9.09
N GLY A 48 -4.46 16.02 9.14
CA GLY A 48 -4.40 14.85 10.04
C GLY A 48 -5.24 13.66 9.63
N LYS A 49 -5.86 13.68 8.44
CA LYS A 49 -6.63 12.56 7.89
C LYS A 49 -5.91 11.89 6.73
N ASP A 50 -6.27 10.64 6.52
CA ASP A 50 -5.80 9.83 5.41
C ASP A 50 -6.20 10.41 4.03
N THR A 51 -5.45 10.04 3.00
CA THR A 51 -5.79 10.29 1.59
C THR A 51 -7.21 9.81 1.28
N ARG A 52 -7.99 10.65 0.62
CA ARG A 52 -9.30 10.27 0.07
C ARG A 52 -9.13 9.53 -1.24
N ALA A 53 -9.96 8.52 -1.45
CA ALA A 53 -9.96 7.71 -2.65
C ALA A 53 -11.34 7.70 -3.30
N PHE A 54 -11.34 7.83 -4.61
CA PHE A 54 -12.57 7.85 -5.41
C PHE A 54 -12.50 6.78 -6.49
N LEU A 55 -13.61 6.08 -6.70
CA LEU A 55 -13.81 5.11 -7.78
C LEU A 55 -15.06 5.51 -8.57
N ASN A 56 -14.91 5.79 -9.87
CA ASN A 56 -15.99 6.27 -10.73
C ASN A 56 -16.70 7.51 -10.13
N GLY A 57 -15.96 8.40 -9.48
CA GLY A 57 -16.48 9.59 -8.80
C GLY A 57 -17.12 9.35 -7.43
N GLU A 58 -17.32 8.11 -6.99
CA GLU A 58 -17.80 7.76 -5.66
C GLU A 58 -16.64 7.81 -4.64
N ASP A 59 -16.85 8.46 -3.50
CA ASP A 59 -15.90 8.42 -2.37
C ASP A 59 -15.94 7.03 -1.72
N VAL A 60 -14.85 6.29 -1.84
CA VAL A 60 -14.69 4.94 -1.33
C VAL A 60 -13.68 4.86 -0.18
N SER A 61 -13.31 6.01 0.39
CA SER A 61 -12.23 6.13 1.40
C SER A 61 -12.43 5.21 2.59
N ASP A 62 -13.63 5.10 3.11
CA ASP A 62 -13.94 4.22 4.25
C ASP A 62 -14.03 2.75 3.82
N ALA A 63 -14.65 2.50 2.66
CA ALA A 63 -14.84 1.14 2.14
C ALA A 63 -13.52 0.42 1.88
N ILE A 64 -12.46 1.14 1.50
CA ILE A 64 -11.15 0.55 1.22
C ILE A 64 -10.27 0.35 2.46
N ARG A 65 -10.66 0.83 3.66
CA ARG A 65 -9.82 0.78 4.87
C ARG A 65 -10.16 -0.35 5.84
N THR A 66 -11.02 -1.25 5.43
CA THR A 66 -11.37 -2.42 6.27
C THR A 66 -10.22 -3.45 6.31
N PRO A 67 -10.13 -4.28 7.36
CA PRO A 67 -9.16 -5.36 7.42
C PRO A 67 -9.28 -6.35 6.25
N GLU A 68 -10.51 -6.67 5.84
CA GLU A 68 -10.81 -7.56 4.71
C GLU A 68 -10.24 -7.00 3.42
N MET A 69 -10.41 -5.70 3.18
CA MET A 69 -9.89 -5.04 1.99
C MET A 69 -8.36 -5.05 1.93
N ALA A 70 -7.67 -5.09 3.06
CA ALA A 70 -6.23 -5.27 3.09
C ALA A 70 -5.79 -6.64 2.52
N MET A 71 -6.56 -7.69 2.79
CA MET A 71 -6.32 -9.03 2.23
C MET A 71 -6.65 -9.11 0.75
N VAL A 72 -7.73 -8.45 0.32
CA VAL A 72 -8.09 -8.34 -1.10
C VAL A 72 -7.00 -7.59 -1.87
N ALA A 73 -6.52 -6.47 -1.34
CA ALA A 73 -5.43 -5.70 -1.93
C ALA A 73 -4.14 -6.54 -2.10
N SER A 74 -3.81 -7.38 -1.12
CA SER A 74 -2.67 -8.31 -1.24
C SER A 74 -2.88 -9.32 -2.38
N ARG A 75 -4.09 -9.88 -2.55
CA ARG A 75 -4.40 -10.81 -3.64
C ARG A 75 -4.34 -10.14 -5.01
N VAL A 76 -4.96 -8.97 -5.19
CA VAL A 76 -4.92 -8.26 -6.47
C VAL A 76 -3.50 -7.77 -6.80
N SER A 77 -2.69 -7.44 -5.79
CA SER A 77 -1.31 -7.01 -5.99
C SER A 77 -0.37 -8.12 -6.47
N ALA A 78 -0.78 -9.39 -6.41
CA ALA A 78 -0.08 -10.52 -7.00
C ALA A 78 -0.32 -10.63 -8.52
N GLN A 79 -1.35 -9.94 -9.06
CA GLN A 79 -1.69 -9.97 -10.48
C GLN A 79 -0.83 -9.00 -11.29
N ALA A 80 -0.12 -9.53 -12.31
CA ALA A 80 0.76 -8.72 -13.15
C ALA A 80 0.01 -7.58 -13.88
N ALA A 81 -1.22 -7.82 -14.32
CA ALA A 81 -2.05 -6.81 -14.98
C ALA A 81 -2.32 -5.60 -14.06
N VAL A 82 -2.65 -5.85 -12.78
CA VAL A 82 -2.87 -4.80 -11.77
C VAL A 82 -1.59 -4.00 -11.54
N ARG A 83 -0.45 -4.68 -11.35
CA ARG A 83 0.83 -4.01 -11.13
C ARG A 83 1.21 -3.11 -12.29
N ASN A 84 1.13 -3.64 -13.51
CA ASN A 84 1.47 -2.87 -14.71
C ASN A 84 0.60 -1.60 -14.81
N LYS A 85 -0.71 -1.74 -14.65
CA LYS A 85 -1.65 -0.60 -14.69
C LYS A 85 -1.35 0.43 -13.61
N LEU A 86 -1.19 -0.01 -12.36
CA LEU A 86 -0.96 0.91 -11.25
C LEU A 86 0.45 1.54 -11.31
N THR A 87 1.49 0.79 -11.71
CA THR A 87 2.84 1.35 -11.90
C THR A 87 2.83 2.46 -12.97
N GLU A 88 2.11 2.28 -14.07
CA GLU A 88 1.96 3.32 -15.10
C GLU A 88 1.28 4.57 -14.54
N MET A 89 0.17 4.40 -13.81
CA MET A 89 -0.54 5.51 -13.16
C MET A 89 0.35 6.24 -12.14
N GLN A 90 1.05 5.49 -11.27
CA GLN A 90 1.96 6.04 -10.26
C GLN A 90 3.10 6.84 -10.89
N ARG A 91 3.71 6.32 -11.94
CA ARG A 91 4.76 7.02 -12.70
C ARG A 91 4.24 8.28 -13.38
N THR A 92 3.00 8.24 -13.88
CA THR A 92 2.36 9.41 -14.48
C THR A 92 2.14 10.50 -13.44
N ILE A 93 1.67 10.16 -12.23
CA ILE A 93 1.49 11.09 -11.12
C ILE A 93 2.84 11.69 -10.70
N GLY A 94 3.89 10.87 -10.58
CA GLY A 94 5.22 11.31 -10.16
C GLY A 94 6.08 11.94 -11.26
N LYS A 95 5.57 12.09 -12.49
CA LYS A 95 6.36 12.53 -13.65
C LYS A 95 7.04 13.89 -13.46
N ASN A 96 6.39 14.80 -12.75
CA ASN A 96 6.92 16.16 -12.53
C ASN A 96 7.83 16.26 -11.30
N GLY A 97 8.09 15.16 -10.58
CA GLY A 97 8.82 15.18 -9.32
C GLY A 97 8.00 15.75 -8.16
N GLU A 98 8.69 16.21 -7.10
CA GLU A 98 8.08 16.82 -5.90
C GLU A 98 7.00 15.94 -5.25
N ILE A 99 7.24 14.62 -5.21
CA ILE A 99 6.32 13.65 -4.68
C ILE A 99 6.95 12.88 -3.51
N VAL A 100 6.17 12.66 -2.47
CA VAL A 100 6.44 11.66 -1.45
C VAL A 100 5.49 10.49 -1.71
N ALA A 101 6.04 9.31 -1.95
CA ALA A 101 5.27 8.12 -2.25
C ALA A 101 5.58 7.02 -1.25
N GLU A 102 4.56 6.32 -0.79
CA GLU A 102 4.70 5.12 0.03
C GLU A 102 4.20 3.88 -0.72
N GLY A 103 4.84 2.75 -0.44
CA GLY A 103 4.50 1.45 -1.00
C GLY A 103 5.69 0.51 -0.99
N HIS A 104 5.42 -0.79 -1.04
CA HIS A 104 6.42 -1.84 -0.87
C HIS A 104 7.46 -1.91 -1.99
N ASP A 105 7.15 -1.42 -3.17
CA ASP A 105 7.98 -1.49 -4.37
C ASP A 105 8.34 -0.12 -4.96
N MET A 106 8.14 0.96 -4.18
CA MET A 106 8.39 2.31 -4.66
C MET A 106 9.84 2.52 -5.08
N GLY A 107 10.79 2.14 -4.24
CA GLY A 107 12.22 2.33 -4.49
C GLY A 107 12.84 1.28 -5.41
N THR A 108 12.20 0.12 -5.60
CA THR A 108 12.73 -0.98 -6.42
C THR A 108 12.16 -1.02 -7.84
N ILE A 109 10.87 -0.71 -7.99
CA ILE A 109 10.14 -0.89 -9.26
C ILE A 109 9.58 0.42 -9.80
N VAL A 110 8.84 1.18 -8.98
CA VAL A 110 8.08 2.33 -9.48
C VAL A 110 9.00 3.51 -9.75
N PHE A 111 9.79 3.91 -8.77
CA PHE A 111 10.75 5.02 -8.84
C PHE A 111 12.17 4.57 -8.48
N PRO A 112 12.79 3.66 -9.28
CA PRO A 112 14.11 3.12 -8.97
C PRO A 112 15.22 4.18 -8.98
N ASN A 113 14.99 5.31 -9.61
CA ASN A 113 15.91 6.44 -9.68
C ASN A 113 15.56 7.59 -8.72
N ALA A 114 14.67 7.35 -7.75
CA ALA A 114 14.38 8.36 -6.73
C ALA A 114 15.64 8.72 -5.96
N MET A 115 15.85 10.02 -5.70
CA MET A 115 17.04 10.54 -5.01
C MET A 115 17.10 10.06 -3.56
N HIS A 116 15.96 10.03 -2.89
CA HIS A 116 15.85 9.62 -1.49
C HIS A 116 14.93 8.40 -1.40
N LYS A 117 15.45 7.32 -0.83
CA LYS A 117 14.72 6.09 -0.60
C LYS A 117 14.88 5.69 0.85
N VAL A 118 13.77 5.46 1.51
CA VAL A 118 13.73 4.97 2.88
C VAL A 118 12.92 3.68 2.89
N PHE A 119 13.48 2.66 3.51
CA PHE A 119 12.77 1.43 3.83
C PHE A 119 12.47 1.45 5.32
N LEU A 120 11.20 1.73 5.65
CA LEU A 120 10.73 1.76 7.01
C LEU A 120 10.29 0.36 7.43
N ASP A 121 10.96 -0.19 8.43
CA ASP A 121 10.68 -1.51 9.00
C ASP A 121 10.21 -1.40 10.45
N ALA A 122 9.53 -2.42 10.93
CA ALA A 122 9.23 -2.66 12.33
C ALA A 122 8.90 -4.13 12.53
N SER A 123 9.11 -4.65 13.74
CA SER A 123 8.75 -6.03 14.07
C SER A 123 7.27 -6.30 13.81
N PRO A 124 6.88 -7.52 13.41
CA PRO A 124 5.47 -7.89 13.24
C PRO A 124 4.64 -7.62 14.50
N GLU A 125 5.22 -7.81 15.67
CA GLU A 125 4.61 -7.59 16.97
C GLU A 125 4.28 -6.13 17.19
N GLU A 126 5.23 -5.22 16.91
CA GLU A 126 5.04 -3.78 17.03
C GLU A 126 3.98 -3.28 16.03
N ARG A 127 4.03 -3.76 14.78
CA ARG A 127 3.01 -3.43 13.77
C ARG A 127 1.62 -3.94 14.18
N ALA A 128 1.53 -5.09 14.83
CA ALA A 128 0.28 -5.62 15.36
C ALA A 128 -0.27 -4.78 16.50
N GLN A 129 0.60 -4.28 17.41
CA GLN A 129 0.20 -3.38 18.49
C GLN A 129 -0.32 -2.04 17.95
N ARG A 130 0.40 -1.41 17.01
CA ARG A 130 -0.03 -0.18 16.35
C ARG A 130 -1.40 -0.36 15.67
N ARG A 131 -1.56 -1.48 14.97
CA ARG A 131 -2.83 -1.79 14.30
C ARG A 131 -3.97 -2.04 15.26
N GLN A 132 -3.72 -2.76 16.36
CA GLN A 132 -4.72 -2.99 17.40
C GLN A 132 -5.19 -1.68 18.01
N LYS A 133 -4.27 -0.77 18.33
CA LYS A 133 -4.59 0.56 18.85
C LYS A 133 -5.46 1.36 17.86
N GLN A 134 -5.08 1.40 16.59
CA GLN A 134 -5.83 2.08 15.54
C GLN A 134 -7.27 1.53 15.39
N LEU A 135 -7.42 0.20 15.44
CA LEU A 135 -8.74 -0.44 15.36
C LEU A 135 -9.60 -0.11 16.59
N ALA A 136 -8.98 -0.08 17.78
CA ALA A 136 -9.66 0.27 19.02
C ALA A 136 -10.15 1.74 19.02
N GLU A 137 -9.35 2.68 18.50
CA GLU A 137 -9.73 4.08 18.32
C GLU A 137 -10.95 4.23 17.38
N ASN A 138 -11.09 3.33 16.40
CA ASN A 138 -12.24 3.24 15.50
C ASN A 138 -13.40 2.38 16.06
N GLY A 139 -13.36 2.04 17.35
CA GLY A 139 -14.41 1.27 18.03
C GLY A 139 -14.43 -0.22 17.70
N GLN A 140 -13.42 -0.73 17.01
CA GLN A 140 -13.29 -2.15 16.64
C GLN A 140 -12.44 -2.88 17.67
N LYS A 141 -12.94 -4.02 18.17
CA LYS A 141 -12.18 -4.89 19.08
C LYS A 141 -11.72 -6.12 18.30
N VAL A 142 -10.41 -6.24 18.12
CA VAL A 142 -9.76 -7.38 17.46
C VAL A 142 -8.66 -7.90 18.36
N GLU A 143 -8.55 -9.22 18.48
CA GLU A 143 -7.54 -9.87 19.30
C GLU A 143 -6.15 -9.68 18.69
N PHE A 144 -5.17 -9.38 19.54
CA PHE A 144 -3.77 -9.14 19.13
C PHE A 144 -3.20 -10.30 18.31
N GLN A 145 -3.44 -11.54 18.73
CA GLN A 145 -2.94 -12.72 18.05
C GLN A 145 -3.52 -12.90 16.64
N GLU A 146 -4.76 -12.48 16.43
CA GLU A 146 -5.40 -12.49 15.13
C GLU A 146 -4.75 -11.48 14.18
N ILE A 147 -4.52 -10.27 14.66
CA ILE A 147 -3.84 -9.21 13.90
C ILE A 147 -2.41 -9.64 13.56
N LEU A 148 -1.67 -10.16 14.53
CA LEU A 148 -0.30 -10.64 14.34
C LEU A 148 -0.23 -11.75 13.28
N ALA A 149 -1.12 -12.73 13.36
CA ALA A 149 -1.18 -13.82 12.39
C ALA A 149 -1.49 -13.31 10.96
N GLN A 150 -2.39 -12.33 10.82
CA GLN A 150 -2.70 -11.71 9.53
C GLN A 150 -1.49 -10.96 8.96
N ILE A 151 -0.78 -10.18 9.79
CA ILE A 151 0.44 -9.46 9.40
C ILE A 151 1.50 -10.44 8.93
N GLN A 152 1.82 -11.46 9.72
CA GLN A 152 2.84 -12.46 9.37
C GLN A 152 2.48 -13.26 8.11
N LYS A 153 1.19 -13.56 7.89
CA LYS A 153 0.71 -14.22 6.67
C LYS A 153 0.93 -13.34 5.45
N ARG A 154 0.59 -12.05 5.57
CA ARG A 154 0.77 -11.07 4.51
C ARG A 154 2.25 -10.86 4.18
N ASP A 155 3.10 -10.66 5.19
CA ASP A 155 4.54 -10.45 5.01
C ASP A 155 5.19 -11.62 4.26
N ARG A 156 4.84 -12.87 4.63
CA ARG A 156 5.31 -14.05 3.91
C ARG A 156 4.86 -14.05 2.45
N ALA A 157 3.60 -13.72 2.19
CA ALA A 157 3.08 -13.64 0.83
C ALA A 157 3.78 -12.54 0.02
N ASP A 158 3.96 -11.35 0.62
CA ASP A 158 4.57 -10.20 -0.04
C ASP A 158 6.08 -10.40 -0.31
N SER A 159 6.80 -11.08 0.59
CA SER A 159 8.24 -11.34 0.42
C SER A 159 8.53 -12.51 -0.52
N SER A 160 7.64 -13.50 -0.63
CA SER A 160 7.86 -14.71 -1.43
C SER A 160 7.38 -14.61 -2.88
N ARG A 161 6.66 -13.54 -3.25
CA ARG A 161 6.14 -13.42 -4.62
C ARG A 161 7.25 -13.10 -5.62
N SER A 162 7.08 -13.64 -6.83
CA SER A 162 8.04 -13.43 -7.93
C SER A 162 7.99 -12.01 -8.53
N LEU A 163 6.83 -11.34 -8.40
CA LEU A 163 6.63 -9.98 -8.89
C LEU A 163 6.70 -8.98 -7.75
N ALA A 164 7.68 -8.06 -7.79
CA ALA A 164 7.89 -7.01 -6.82
C ALA A 164 7.85 -7.52 -5.36
N PRO A 165 8.78 -8.39 -4.97
CA PRO A 165 8.85 -8.87 -3.60
C PRO A 165 9.06 -7.70 -2.62
N LEU A 166 8.58 -7.87 -1.39
CA LEU A 166 8.84 -6.91 -0.30
C LEU A 166 10.32 -6.98 0.07
N GLN A 167 11.10 -6.00 -0.42
CA GLN A 167 12.54 -5.88 -0.13
C GLN A 167 12.99 -4.42 -0.26
N PRO A 168 13.99 -3.99 0.50
CA PRO A 168 14.59 -2.68 0.35
C PRO A 168 15.27 -2.54 -1.03
N ALA A 169 15.29 -1.33 -1.57
CA ALA A 169 16.19 -0.99 -2.67
C ALA A 169 17.64 -0.99 -2.16
N GLU A 170 18.62 -1.31 -3.03
CA GLU A 170 20.04 -1.42 -2.65
C GLU A 170 20.58 -0.10 -2.06
N ASP A 171 20.07 1.03 -2.51
CA ASP A 171 20.45 2.38 -2.11
C ASP A 171 19.48 3.00 -1.07
N ALA A 172 18.56 2.21 -0.50
CA ALA A 172 17.63 2.69 0.50
C ALA A 172 18.29 2.80 1.89
N VAL A 173 17.96 3.86 2.61
CA VAL A 173 18.23 3.96 4.05
C VAL A 173 17.21 3.09 4.79
N ILE A 174 17.68 2.12 5.57
CA ILE A 174 16.83 1.23 6.35
C ILE A 174 16.63 1.84 7.74
N ILE A 175 15.37 1.98 8.15
CA ILE A 175 14.98 2.48 9.47
C ILE A 175 14.14 1.41 10.17
N ASP A 176 14.67 0.83 11.25
CA ASP A 176 13.87 0.02 12.17
C ASP A 176 13.16 0.94 13.16
N SER A 177 11.84 1.04 13.02
CA SER A 177 11.00 1.90 13.86
C SER A 177 10.36 1.16 15.04
N SER A 178 10.80 -0.05 15.36
CA SER A 178 10.17 -0.89 16.41
C SER A 178 10.16 -0.19 17.78
N GLU A 179 11.18 0.60 18.10
CA GLU A 179 11.29 1.32 19.37
C GLU A 179 11.16 2.85 19.20
N MET A 180 10.72 3.33 18.03
CA MET A 180 10.64 4.76 17.72
C MET A 180 9.18 5.25 17.71
N ASN A 181 9.00 6.47 18.23
CA ASN A 181 7.75 7.20 18.03
C ASN A 181 7.75 7.92 16.66
N ILE A 182 6.61 8.52 16.29
CA ILE A 182 6.43 9.18 14.99
C ILE A 182 7.43 10.32 14.78
N ASP A 183 7.65 11.16 15.80
CA ASP A 183 8.53 12.33 15.68
C ASP A 183 10.00 11.90 15.50
N GLU A 184 10.42 10.84 16.16
CA GLU A 184 11.75 10.25 16.02
C GLU A 184 11.95 9.68 14.61
N VAL A 185 10.96 8.96 14.07
CA VAL A 185 10.99 8.44 12.69
C VAL A 185 11.11 9.58 11.70
N VAL A 186 10.26 10.62 11.82
CA VAL A 186 10.28 11.79 10.94
C VAL A 186 11.62 12.51 11.01
N SER A 187 12.14 12.73 12.22
CA SER A 187 13.44 13.38 12.43
C SER A 187 14.58 12.60 11.78
N PHE A 188 14.57 11.28 11.88
CA PHE A 188 15.56 10.41 11.25
C PHE A 188 15.46 10.46 9.72
N MET A 189 14.25 10.40 9.18
CA MET A 189 14.02 10.52 7.73
C MET A 189 14.53 11.86 7.20
N LEU A 190 14.24 12.97 7.89
CA LEU A 190 14.69 14.31 7.49
C LEU A 190 16.22 14.42 7.53
N ALA A 191 16.87 13.85 8.56
CA ALA A 191 18.33 13.80 8.62
C ALA A 191 18.93 13.04 7.43
N ALA A 192 18.39 11.84 7.12
CA ALA A 192 18.83 11.01 6.01
C ALA A 192 18.64 11.69 4.62
N ILE A 193 17.63 12.56 4.48
CA ILE A 193 17.40 13.36 3.26
C ILE A 193 18.43 14.49 3.12
N ASN A 194 18.80 15.12 4.24
CA ASN A 194 19.71 16.28 4.25
C ASN A 194 21.20 15.90 4.15
N GLU A 195 21.55 14.62 4.40
CA GLU A 195 22.92 14.12 4.29
C GLU A 195 23.35 13.75 2.86
N LYS A 196 22.42 13.74 1.91
CA LYS A 196 22.65 13.49 0.46
C LYS A 196 22.53 14.76 -0.35
#